data_423a7706f2acd50f71ed40613d6ca90a
#
_entry.id   423a7706f2acd50f71ed40613d6ca90a
#
_cell.length_a   1.000
_cell.length_b   1.000
_cell.length_c   1.000
_cell.angle_alpha   90.00
_cell.angle_beta   90.00
_cell.angle_gamma   90.00
#
_symmetry.space_group_name_H-M   'P 1'
#
loop_
_entity.id
_entity.type
_entity.pdbx_description
1 polymer ?
#
loop_
_entity_poly.entity_id
_entity_poly.type
_entity_poly.pdbx_seq_one_letter_code
_entity_poly.pdbx_strand_id
1 'polypeptide(L)'
;MIYHITSRQAWEQAQANGEYRAESLQTEGFIHCSTLNQVLPVANNFYKGQSGLILLEIEPALLSADLKWEPPSGGAPPPGVPVGDLFPHIFGAINLDAVLQVVDLPLHADGTHNLPTFRPVNL
;
A
#
# COMPACT_ATOMS: atom_id res chain seq x y z
N MET A 1 1.69 8.51 8.17
CA MET A 1 1.35 8.07 6.82
C MET A 1 1.25 6.58 6.74
N ILE A 2 0.38 6.07 5.90
CA ILE A 2 0.32 4.66 5.54
C ILE A 2 0.52 4.51 4.03
N TYR A 3 0.83 3.30 3.58
CA TYR A 3 1.31 3.07 2.21
C TYR A 3 0.58 1.88 1.60
N HIS A 4 0.28 1.96 0.30
CA HIS A 4 -0.34 0.87 -0.43
C HIS A 4 0.43 0.61 -1.72
N ILE A 5 0.79 -0.66 -1.95
CA ILE A 5 1.47 -1.10 -3.16
C ILE A 5 0.40 -1.47 -4.19
N THR A 6 0.51 -0.90 -5.39
CA THR A 6 -0.38 -1.24 -6.49
C THR A 6 0.34 -1.06 -7.82
N SER A 7 -0.32 -1.41 -8.92
CA SER A 7 0.23 -1.16 -10.25
C SER A 7 -0.10 0.25 -10.71
N ARG A 8 0.75 0.79 -11.59
CA ARG A 8 0.47 2.08 -12.23
C ARG A 8 -0.85 2.03 -13.00
N GLN A 9 -1.14 0.92 -13.65
CA GLN A 9 -2.38 0.73 -14.39
C GLN A 9 -3.61 0.83 -13.47
N ALA A 10 -3.56 0.19 -12.30
CA ALA A 10 -4.67 0.26 -11.33
C ALA A 10 -4.88 1.67 -10.82
N TRP A 11 -3.79 2.44 -10.61
CA TRP A 11 -3.88 3.83 -10.21
C TRP A 11 -4.49 4.71 -11.30
N GLU A 12 -4.09 4.53 -12.55
CA GLU A 12 -4.69 5.25 -13.68
C GLU A 12 -6.18 4.96 -13.78
N GLN A 13 -6.58 3.71 -13.56
CA GLN A 13 -7.99 3.33 -13.52
C GLN A 13 -8.73 4.03 -12.37
N ALA A 14 -8.10 4.12 -11.21
CA ALA A 14 -8.67 4.83 -10.06
C ALA A 14 -8.89 6.31 -10.36
N GLN A 15 -7.94 6.96 -11.04
CA GLN A 15 -8.06 8.36 -11.43
C GLN A 15 -9.24 8.57 -12.38
N ALA A 16 -9.49 7.63 -13.29
CA ALA A 16 -10.63 7.68 -14.17
C ALA A 16 -11.95 7.45 -13.44
N ASN A 17 -11.94 6.60 -12.41
CA ASN A 17 -13.14 6.25 -11.64
C ASN A 17 -13.46 7.20 -10.49
N GLY A 18 -12.52 8.04 -10.08
CA GLY A 18 -12.69 8.99 -8.98
C GLY A 18 -12.39 8.43 -7.59
N GLU A 19 -12.05 7.15 -7.48
CA GLU A 19 -11.65 6.50 -6.23
C GLU A 19 -10.83 5.26 -6.53
N TYR A 20 -10.03 4.81 -5.55
CA TYR A 20 -9.24 3.60 -5.71
C TYR A 20 -9.89 2.43 -4.97
N ARG A 21 -10.03 1.29 -5.65
CA ARG A 21 -10.50 0.02 -5.10
C ARG A 21 -9.51 -1.07 -5.45
N ALA A 22 -8.96 -1.73 -4.42
CA ALA A 22 -8.16 -2.93 -4.63
C ALA A 22 -9.09 -4.14 -4.75
N GLU A 23 -8.61 -5.19 -5.42
CA GLU A 23 -9.34 -6.45 -5.52
C GLU A 23 -9.69 -7.03 -4.14
N SER A 24 -8.77 -6.91 -3.17
CA SER A 24 -8.98 -7.40 -1.81
C SER A 24 -10.17 -6.76 -1.11
N LEU A 25 -10.58 -5.56 -1.51
CA LEU A 25 -11.78 -4.94 -0.96
C LEU A 25 -13.02 -5.79 -1.24
N GLN A 26 -13.09 -6.41 -2.42
CA GLN A 26 -14.19 -7.28 -2.77
C GLN A 26 -14.03 -8.69 -2.20
N THR A 27 -12.81 -9.24 -2.20
CA THR A 27 -12.56 -10.63 -1.79
C THR A 27 -12.38 -10.79 -0.28
N GLU A 28 -11.85 -9.77 0.41
CA GLU A 28 -11.53 -9.82 1.84
C GLU A 28 -12.23 -8.75 2.66
N GLY A 29 -12.81 -7.74 2.02
CA GLY A 29 -13.53 -6.65 2.67
C GLY A 29 -12.68 -5.46 3.06
N PHE A 30 -11.38 -5.45 2.75
CA PHE A 30 -10.50 -4.34 3.06
C PHE A 30 -9.33 -4.26 2.08
N ILE A 31 -8.68 -3.09 2.08
CA ILE A 31 -7.48 -2.83 1.29
C ILE A 31 -6.27 -2.97 2.19
N HIS A 32 -5.29 -3.78 1.78
CA HIS A 32 -4.04 -4.00 2.51
C HIS A 32 -3.13 -2.78 2.39
N CYS A 33 -2.70 -2.25 3.53
CA CYS A 33 -1.72 -1.17 3.59
C CYS A 33 -0.58 -1.55 4.55
N SER A 34 0.45 -0.73 4.56
CA SER A 34 1.66 -0.95 5.36
C SER A 34 2.11 0.35 6.00
N THR A 35 2.83 0.25 7.12
CA THR A 35 3.69 1.34 7.59
C THR A 35 4.92 1.41 6.71
N LEU A 36 5.69 2.49 6.80
CA LEU A 36 6.91 2.64 6.01
C LEU A 36 7.88 1.46 6.24
N ASN A 37 8.02 1.01 7.49
CA ASN A 37 8.92 -0.10 7.82
C ASN A 37 8.43 -1.45 7.30
N GLN A 38 7.15 -1.58 7.01
CA GLN A 38 6.56 -2.82 6.50
C GLN A 38 6.61 -2.92 4.98
N VAL A 39 6.83 -1.80 4.27
CA VAL A 39 6.73 -1.76 2.81
C VAL A 39 7.69 -2.75 2.13
N LEU A 40 8.98 -2.70 2.45
CA LEU A 40 9.94 -3.57 1.78
C LEU A 40 9.76 -5.05 2.10
N PRO A 41 9.53 -5.46 3.36
CA PRO A 41 9.20 -6.85 3.65
C PRO A 41 7.99 -7.35 2.86
N VAL A 42 6.92 -6.56 2.79
CA VAL A 42 5.73 -6.92 2.01
C VAL A 42 6.07 -7.00 0.52
N ALA A 43 6.74 -5.99 -0.02
CA ALA A 43 7.10 -5.96 -1.44
C ALA A 43 7.98 -7.15 -1.83
N ASN A 44 8.97 -7.46 -1.01
CA ASN A 44 9.94 -8.50 -1.32
C ASN A 44 9.42 -9.92 -1.07
N ASN A 45 8.35 -10.08 -0.29
CA ASN A 45 7.75 -11.39 -0.06
C ASN A 45 6.56 -11.68 -0.98
N PHE A 46 5.81 -10.64 -1.39
CA PHE A 46 4.58 -10.84 -2.16
C PHE A 46 4.63 -10.30 -3.58
N TYR A 47 5.58 -9.41 -3.89
CA TYR A 47 5.67 -8.75 -5.20
C TYR A 47 7.04 -8.89 -5.83
N LYS A 48 7.85 -9.87 -5.39
CA LYS A 48 9.18 -10.07 -5.92
C LYS A 48 9.15 -10.27 -7.44
N GLY A 49 9.99 -9.56 -8.16
CA GLY A 49 10.10 -9.66 -9.61
C GLY A 49 9.03 -8.92 -10.40
N GLN A 50 8.04 -8.31 -9.74
CA GLN A 50 6.99 -7.55 -10.43
C GLN A 50 7.47 -6.14 -10.75
N SER A 51 7.35 -5.74 -12.01
CA SER A 51 7.63 -4.39 -12.47
C SER A 51 6.33 -3.57 -12.56
N GLY A 52 6.47 -2.27 -12.78
CA GLY A 52 5.31 -1.38 -12.96
C GLY A 52 4.53 -1.10 -11.68
N LEU A 53 5.12 -1.37 -10.52
CA LEU A 53 4.50 -1.10 -9.24
C LEU A 53 4.79 0.32 -8.78
N ILE A 54 3.80 0.88 -8.10
CA ILE A 54 3.89 2.19 -7.45
C ILE A 54 3.52 2.04 -5.99
N LEU A 55 3.89 3.05 -5.22
CA LEU A 55 3.54 3.17 -3.82
C LEU A 55 2.69 4.42 -3.63
N LEU A 56 1.50 4.24 -3.06
CA LEU A 56 0.63 5.35 -2.70
C LEU A 56 0.96 5.75 -1.26
N GLU A 57 1.30 7.02 -1.05
CA GLU A 57 1.43 7.59 0.29
C GLU A 57 0.10 8.19 0.69
N ILE A 58 -0.49 7.67 1.75
CA ILE A 58 -1.86 7.99 2.15
C ILE A 58 -1.84 8.67 3.51
N GLU A 59 -2.56 9.80 3.61
CA GLU A 59 -2.80 10.47 4.88
C GLU A 59 -4.04 9.88 5.55
N PRO A 60 -3.89 9.16 6.68
CA PRO A 60 -5.03 8.52 7.32
C PRO A 60 -6.15 9.49 7.72
N ALA A 61 -5.79 10.70 8.14
CA ALA A 61 -6.76 11.71 8.57
C ALA A 61 -7.69 12.17 7.45
N LEU A 62 -7.31 11.98 6.19
CA LEU A 62 -8.10 12.37 5.02
C LEU A 62 -8.94 11.23 4.45
N LEU A 63 -8.83 10.02 4.98
CA LEU A 63 -9.60 8.89 4.51
C LEU A 63 -11.08 9.04 4.82
N SER A 64 -11.94 8.76 3.85
CA SER A 64 -13.39 8.68 4.04
C SER A 64 -13.82 7.34 4.63
N ALA A 65 -13.11 6.26 4.29
CA ALA A 65 -13.40 4.92 4.79
C ALA A 65 -12.74 4.66 6.14
N ASP A 66 -13.27 3.66 6.86
CA ASP A 66 -12.72 3.25 8.15
C ASP A 66 -11.35 2.63 8.00
N LEU A 67 -10.45 3.00 8.89
CA LEU A 67 -9.11 2.42 9.01
C LEU A 67 -9.02 1.63 10.30
N LYS A 68 -8.59 0.38 10.21
CA LYS A 68 -8.36 -0.47 11.39
C LYS A 68 -6.96 -1.04 11.36
N TRP A 69 -6.33 -1.10 12.52
CA TRP A 69 -5.04 -1.75 12.69
C TRP A 69 -5.28 -3.18 13.16
N GLU A 70 -4.86 -4.14 12.34
CA GLU A 70 -5.19 -5.54 12.54
C GLU A 70 -3.96 -6.44 12.38
N PRO A 71 -3.97 -7.66 12.95
CA PRO A 71 -2.93 -8.64 12.67
C PRO A 71 -2.84 -8.95 11.18
N PRO A 72 -1.68 -9.47 10.72
CA PRO A 72 -1.52 -9.84 9.31
C PRO A 72 -2.59 -10.82 8.86
N SER A 73 -3.09 -10.60 7.65
CA SER A 73 -3.99 -11.54 6.99
C SER A 73 -3.27 -12.88 6.82
N GLY A 74 -3.92 -13.98 7.23
CA GLY A 74 -3.30 -15.31 7.22
C GLY A 74 -2.55 -15.68 8.50
N GLY A 75 -2.47 -14.78 9.48
CA GLY A 75 -2.03 -15.08 10.84
C GLY A 75 -0.56 -14.91 11.14
N ALA A 76 0.35 -15.00 10.16
CA ALA A 76 1.78 -14.82 10.37
C ALA A 76 2.31 -13.65 9.54
N PRO A 77 3.18 -12.77 10.11
CA PRO A 77 3.78 -11.71 9.33
C PRO A 77 4.80 -12.28 8.34
N PRO A 78 5.03 -11.58 7.21
CA PRO A 78 6.11 -11.98 6.31
C PRO A 78 7.47 -11.81 6.98
N PRO A 79 8.51 -12.53 6.52
CA PRO A 79 9.86 -12.31 7.01
C PRO A 79 10.28 -10.84 6.93
N GLY A 80 10.88 -10.32 7.98
CA GLY A 80 11.29 -8.93 8.09
C GLY A 80 10.28 -8.04 8.81
N VAL A 81 9.08 -8.53 9.10
CA VAL A 81 8.09 -7.83 9.92
C VAL A 81 8.06 -8.47 11.30
N PRO A 82 8.22 -7.69 12.39
CA PRO A 82 8.20 -8.24 13.74
C PRO A 82 6.88 -8.95 14.05
N VAL A 83 6.98 -10.03 14.82
CA VAL A 83 5.80 -10.73 15.35
C VAL A 83 5.03 -9.76 16.26
N GLY A 84 3.73 -9.70 16.07
CA GLY A 84 2.89 -8.79 16.85
C GLY A 84 2.64 -7.44 16.18
N ASP A 85 3.33 -7.12 15.09
CA ASP A 85 3.03 -5.90 14.33
C ASP A 85 1.62 -5.96 13.76
N LEU A 86 0.95 -4.81 13.82
CA LEU A 86 -0.35 -4.63 13.18
C LEU A 86 -0.18 -3.94 11.83
N PHE A 87 -1.09 -4.26 10.90
CA PHE A 87 -1.14 -3.65 9.60
C PHE A 87 -2.36 -2.75 9.49
N PRO A 88 -2.24 -1.60 8.79
CA PRO A 88 -3.40 -0.75 8.54
C PRO A 88 -4.26 -1.35 7.42
N HIS A 89 -5.53 -1.57 7.71
CA HIS A 89 -6.51 -2.10 6.75
C HIS A 89 -7.61 -1.06 6.54
N ILE A 90 -7.85 -0.69 5.27
CA ILE A 90 -8.86 0.30 4.91
C ILE A 90 -10.13 -0.42 4.47
N PHE A 91 -11.24 -0.19 5.16
CA PHE A 91 -12.51 -0.89 4.95
C PHE A 91 -13.44 -0.10 4.02
N GLY A 92 -12.95 0.24 2.85
CA GLY A 92 -13.68 0.93 1.82
C GLY A 92 -12.74 1.45 0.75
N ALA A 93 -13.29 2.09 -0.28
CA ALA A 93 -12.50 2.71 -1.31
C ALA A 93 -11.63 3.84 -0.75
N ILE A 94 -10.47 4.06 -1.36
CA ILE A 94 -9.60 5.18 -1.00
C ILE A 94 -10.01 6.37 -1.85
N ASN A 95 -10.42 7.45 -1.18
CA ASN A 95 -10.68 8.71 -1.86
C ASN A 95 -9.36 9.31 -2.36
N LEU A 96 -9.35 9.81 -3.58
CA LEU A 96 -8.11 10.26 -4.24
C LEU A 96 -7.42 11.38 -3.50
N ASP A 97 -8.16 12.25 -2.83
CA ASP A 97 -7.59 13.36 -2.07
C ASP A 97 -6.87 12.93 -0.77
N ALA A 98 -7.01 11.67 -0.36
CA ALA A 98 -6.21 11.12 0.74
C ALA A 98 -4.82 10.64 0.28
N VAL A 99 -4.60 10.51 -1.03
CA VAL A 99 -3.32 10.10 -1.60
C VAL A 99 -2.48 11.35 -1.85
N LEU A 100 -1.42 11.53 -1.04
CA LEU A 100 -0.61 12.75 -1.08
C LEU A 100 0.48 12.70 -2.13
N GLN A 101 1.01 11.52 -2.41
CA GLN A 101 1.93 11.33 -3.52
C GLN A 101 1.93 9.89 -4.00
N VAL A 102 2.35 9.72 -5.24
CA VAL A 102 2.49 8.44 -5.92
C VAL A 102 3.93 8.35 -6.38
N VAL A 103 4.64 7.30 -5.98
CA VAL A 103 6.05 7.12 -6.33
C VAL A 103 6.25 5.74 -6.92
N ASP A 104 7.19 5.62 -7.87
CA ASP A 104 7.55 4.32 -8.40
C ASP A 104 8.22 3.49 -7.31
N LEU A 105 7.92 2.19 -7.29
CA LEU A 105 8.60 1.24 -6.41
C LEU A 105 9.76 0.62 -7.19
N PRO A 106 11.02 1.03 -6.91
CA PRO A 106 12.15 0.56 -7.71
C PRO A 106 12.36 -0.93 -7.63
N LEU A 107 12.65 -1.55 -8.77
CA LEU A 107 12.89 -2.98 -8.89
C LEU A 107 14.33 -3.22 -9.33
N HIS A 108 15.07 -4.04 -8.57
CA HIS A 108 16.42 -4.46 -8.92
C HIS A 108 16.39 -5.62 -9.91
N ALA A 109 17.53 -5.85 -10.56
CA ALA A 109 17.70 -6.95 -11.50
C ALA A 109 17.47 -8.33 -10.84
N ASP A 110 17.74 -8.45 -9.53
CA ASP A 110 17.53 -9.70 -8.78
C ASP A 110 16.07 -9.92 -8.36
N GLY A 111 15.17 -9.00 -8.71
CA GLY A 111 13.75 -9.10 -8.38
C GLY A 111 13.35 -8.48 -7.06
N THR A 112 14.30 -7.97 -6.26
CA THR A 112 13.97 -7.26 -5.02
C THR A 112 13.62 -5.80 -5.29
N HIS A 113 12.89 -5.21 -4.36
CA HIS A 113 12.48 -3.81 -4.44
C HIS A 113 13.29 -2.95 -3.47
N ASN A 114 13.47 -1.67 -3.82
CA ASN A 114 14.02 -0.66 -2.94
C ASN A 114 12.92 0.28 -2.46
N LEU A 115 13.18 0.90 -1.31
CA LEU A 115 12.31 1.97 -0.84
C LEU A 115 12.52 3.19 -1.72
N PRO A 116 11.45 3.81 -2.25
CA PRO A 116 11.58 5.00 -3.09
C PRO A 116 11.95 6.23 -2.26
N THR A 117 12.41 7.27 -2.94
CA THR A 117 12.62 8.58 -2.33
C THR A 117 11.31 9.34 -2.35
N PHE A 118 10.86 9.78 -1.17
CA PHE A 118 9.66 10.60 -1.03
C PHE A 118 10.03 12.08 -1.03
N ARG A 119 9.15 12.88 -1.61
CA ARG A 119 9.25 14.33 -1.46
C ARG A 119 8.62 14.75 -0.14
N PRO A 120 9.13 15.81 0.54
CA PRO A 120 8.48 16.35 1.71
C PRO A 120 7.02 16.75 1.40
N VAL A 121 6.12 16.41 2.32
CA VAL A 121 4.70 16.73 2.20
C VAL A 121 4.33 17.75 3.27
N ASN A 122 3.78 18.88 2.83
CA ASN A 122 3.26 19.90 3.73
C ASN A 122 1.75 19.68 3.89
N LEU A 123 1.36 19.39 5.11
CA LEU A 123 -0.04 19.15 5.46
C LEU A 123 -0.68 20.34 6.15
#